data_a196db4ea18e31c3ad6997841dc22d85
#
_entry.id   a196db4ea18e31c3ad6997841dc22d85
#
_cell.length_a   1.000
_cell.length_b   1.000
_cell.length_c   1.000
_cell.angle_alpha   90.00
_cell.angle_beta   90.00
_cell.angle_gamma   90.00
#
_symmetry.space_group_name_H-M   'P 1'
#
loop_
_entity.id
_entity.type
_entity.pdbx_description
1 polymer ?
#
loop_
_entity_poly.entity_id
_entity_poly.type
_entity_poly.pdbx_seq_one_letter_code
_entity_poly.pdbx_strand_id
1 'polypeptide(L)'
;MGLHIVNEANKCLQCKKPLCSMHCPVTTSIPQVISLFKEGKIMEAGEILFENNPLSLVCSIVCDHEAQCLGNCIMNRKNNPVRFCDIERFISDFYLDRMEFVKKPRKNIMVAVIGGGPAGMTVAIKMIKEGYDVTIFDEKNSIGGVLQYGIPDFRLPKSLMKRYYDKMEEIGIKIRNNTAVGGALEIKDLFRDGYKAVFVGTGVWRAKTLGIAGESLPNVHFSVDYLANPDGHKLGESVAIIGMGNAAMDVARTALRRGSRSVRLYARSKRVAANSVEIESAKYEGAEFIFGKAIDSITYDGPVFKTAIFDEENNVVGYEKDLDYVDADSTIISVSNGPKNKLVLTTPGLKASDKGLLVVDENCMTTVEGVFAAGDVVLGSKTVVDAVGQAKIAVEGMLRYLEDLEAKKIE
;
A
#
# COMPACT_ATOMS: atom_id res chain seq x y z
N MET A 1 22.71 -3.34 18.37
CA MET A 1 21.95 -2.68 17.29
C MET A 1 22.52 -1.31 16.93
N GLY A 2 22.82 -0.40 17.86
CA GLY A 2 23.30 0.95 17.54
C GLY A 2 24.60 1.07 16.75
N LEU A 3 25.60 0.25 17.01
CA LEU A 3 26.90 0.31 16.29
C LEU A 3 26.77 0.00 14.80
N HIS A 4 25.89 -0.93 14.42
CA HIS A 4 25.68 -1.28 13.00
C HIS A 4 25.08 -0.12 12.22
N ILE A 5 24.08 0.58 12.78
CA ILE A 5 23.39 1.71 12.13
C ILE A 5 24.33 2.92 11.95
N VAL A 6 25.18 3.20 12.95
CA VAL A 6 26.21 4.25 12.85
C VAL A 6 27.20 3.93 11.73
N ASN A 7 27.63 2.66 11.63
CA ASN A 7 28.52 2.21 10.55
C ASN A 7 27.86 2.37 9.18
N GLU A 8 26.57 2.06 9.04
CA GLU A 8 25.83 2.30 7.82
C GLU A 8 25.77 3.80 7.46
N ALA A 9 25.50 4.67 8.41
CA ALA A 9 25.45 6.11 8.21
C ALA A 9 26.83 6.66 7.76
N ASN A 10 27.93 6.10 8.26
CA ASN A 10 29.29 6.52 7.89
C ASN A 10 29.68 6.15 6.46
N LYS A 11 29.01 5.22 5.79
CA LYS A 11 29.22 4.90 4.37
C LYS A 11 28.70 6.02 3.44
N CYS A 12 27.82 6.91 3.91
CA CYS A 12 27.17 7.92 3.08
C CYS A 12 28.18 8.99 2.65
N LEU A 13 28.31 9.18 1.33
CA LEU A 13 29.23 10.16 0.72
C LEU A 13 28.68 11.58 0.67
N GLN A 14 27.48 11.85 1.21
CA GLN A 14 26.84 13.17 1.20
C GLN A 14 26.79 13.81 -0.20
N CYS A 15 26.28 13.04 -1.19
CA CYS A 15 26.28 13.41 -2.60
C CYS A 15 25.54 14.73 -2.86
N LYS A 16 26.11 15.62 -3.68
CA LYS A 16 25.43 16.87 -4.12
C LYS A 16 24.18 16.61 -4.96
N LYS A 17 24.15 15.51 -5.73
CA LYS A 17 23.00 15.01 -6.50
C LYS A 17 22.69 13.59 -6.03
N PRO A 18 21.95 13.44 -4.93
CA PRO A 18 21.71 12.12 -4.30
C PRO A 18 20.71 11.31 -5.11
N LEU A 19 21.19 10.34 -5.90
CA LEU A 19 20.32 9.47 -6.68
C LEU A 19 19.32 8.68 -5.79
N CYS A 20 19.74 8.32 -4.59
CA CYS A 20 18.86 7.68 -3.60
C CYS A 20 17.62 8.54 -3.27
N SER A 21 17.78 9.84 -3.08
CA SER A 21 16.66 10.77 -2.86
C SER A 21 15.82 10.99 -4.13
N MET A 22 16.47 11.07 -5.29
CA MET A 22 15.79 11.29 -6.57
C MET A 22 14.91 10.10 -7.00
N HIS A 23 15.27 8.89 -6.60
CA HIS A 23 14.47 7.69 -6.87
C HIS A 23 13.52 7.32 -5.71
N CYS A 24 13.45 8.13 -4.67
CA CYS A 24 12.43 8.01 -3.65
C CYS A 24 11.14 8.69 -4.13
N PRO A 25 9.98 8.01 -4.20
CA PRO A 25 8.72 8.61 -4.68
C PRO A 25 8.27 9.85 -3.90
N VAL A 26 8.72 10.00 -2.66
CA VAL A 26 8.46 11.19 -1.82
C VAL A 26 9.69 12.11 -1.68
N THR A 27 10.74 11.86 -2.45
CA THR A 27 11.97 12.68 -2.47
C THR A 27 12.58 12.95 -1.10
N THR A 28 12.69 11.90 -0.26
CA THR A 28 13.26 12.01 1.08
C THR A 28 14.69 12.62 1.03
N SER A 29 14.97 13.62 1.88
CA SER A 29 16.28 14.29 1.97
C SER A 29 17.33 13.40 2.67
N ILE A 30 17.63 12.23 2.08
CA ILE A 30 18.44 11.15 2.66
C ILE A 30 19.80 11.63 3.18
N PRO A 31 20.63 12.40 2.42
CA PRO A 31 21.90 12.88 2.94
C PRO A 31 21.76 13.78 4.18
N GLN A 32 20.77 14.67 4.20
CA GLN A 32 20.52 15.55 5.34
C GLN A 32 20.12 14.76 6.59
N VAL A 33 19.20 13.81 6.45
CA VAL A 33 18.77 12.93 7.54
C VAL A 33 19.96 12.16 8.13
N ILE A 34 20.82 11.60 7.27
CA ILE A 34 22.04 10.91 7.70
C ILE A 34 23.03 11.85 8.39
N SER A 35 23.18 13.09 7.94
CA SER A 35 24.04 14.07 8.59
C SER A 35 23.58 14.37 10.01
N LEU A 36 22.30 14.70 10.18
CA LEU A 36 21.70 14.96 11.50
C LEU A 36 21.82 13.73 12.43
N PHE A 37 21.59 12.53 11.89
CA PHE A 37 21.78 11.32 12.66
C PHE A 37 23.21 11.15 13.17
N LYS A 38 24.23 11.42 12.33
CA LYS A 38 25.65 11.38 12.71
C LYS A 38 26.02 12.42 13.74
N GLU A 39 25.34 13.55 13.75
CA GLU A 39 25.50 14.63 14.75
C GLU A 39 24.78 14.34 16.07
N GLY A 40 24.05 13.18 16.17
CA GLY A 40 23.25 12.84 17.34
C GLY A 40 21.90 13.57 17.42
N LYS A 41 21.51 14.32 16.40
CA LYS A 41 20.26 15.10 16.32
C LYS A 41 19.10 14.22 15.82
N ILE A 42 18.80 13.16 16.57
CA ILE A 42 17.83 12.13 16.13
C ILE A 42 16.42 12.72 16.00
N MET A 43 16.01 13.62 16.90
CA MET A 43 14.68 14.24 16.85
C MET A 43 14.51 15.13 15.63
N GLU A 44 15.51 15.97 15.29
CA GLU A 44 15.49 16.81 14.09
C GLU A 44 15.45 15.95 12.79
N ALA A 45 16.22 14.86 12.76
CA ALA A 45 16.20 13.90 11.65
C ALA A 45 14.83 13.23 11.50
N GLY A 46 14.21 12.86 12.61
CA GLY A 46 12.88 12.26 12.67
C GLY A 46 11.79 13.23 12.23
N GLU A 47 11.88 14.49 12.63
CA GLU A 47 10.97 15.54 12.19
C GLU A 47 11.00 15.70 10.67
N ILE A 48 12.18 15.80 10.05
CA ILE A 48 12.32 15.88 8.59
C ILE A 48 11.68 14.67 7.91
N LEU A 49 11.89 13.46 8.44
CA LEU A 49 11.29 12.24 7.90
C LEU A 49 9.77 12.28 8.00
N PHE A 50 9.23 12.57 9.18
CA PHE A 50 7.79 12.59 9.44
C PHE A 50 7.08 13.70 8.67
N GLU A 51 7.66 14.90 8.58
CA GLU A 51 7.13 15.99 7.78
C GLU A 51 7.06 15.65 6.29
N ASN A 52 8.06 14.99 5.78
CA ASN A 52 8.06 14.54 4.39
C ASN A 52 7.11 13.37 4.17
N ASN A 53 7.11 12.39 5.09
CA ASN A 53 6.34 11.17 5.00
C ASN A 53 5.91 10.72 6.42
N PRO A 54 4.66 10.98 6.84
CA PRO A 54 4.18 10.54 8.15
C PRO A 54 4.26 9.03 8.37
N LEU A 55 4.34 8.24 7.29
CA LEU A 55 4.49 6.79 7.30
C LEU A 55 5.93 6.34 7.04
N SER A 56 6.94 7.18 7.31
CA SER A 56 8.37 6.85 7.09
C SER A 56 8.79 5.55 7.79
N LEU A 57 8.32 5.31 9.00
CA LEU A 57 8.58 4.07 9.73
C LEU A 57 8.01 2.83 8.99
N VAL A 58 6.82 2.94 8.42
CA VAL A 58 6.22 1.87 7.60
C VAL A 58 7.02 1.69 6.30
N CYS A 59 7.33 2.79 5.61
CA CYS A 59 8.09 2.78 4.36
C CYS A 59 9.49 2.16 4.54
N SER A 60 10.16 2.41 5.66
CA SER A 60 11.45 1.79 5.99
C SER A 60 11.40 0.26 6.07
N ILE A 61 10.20 -0.32 6.23
CA ILE A 61 9.99 -1.77 6.33
C ILE A 61 9.50 -2.38 5.01
N VAL A 62 8.56 -1.69 4.30
CA VAL A 62 7.81 -2.31 3.20
C VAL A 62 8.13 -1.78 1.81
N CYS A 63 8.93 -0.72 1.67
CA CYS A 63 9.33 -0.20 0.36
C CYS A 63 10.17 -1.21 -0.42
N ASP A 64 10.10 -1.12 -1.74
CA ASP A 64 11.06 -1.78 -2.63
C ASP A 64 12.37 -0.98 -2.67
N HIS A 65 13.18 -1.15 -1.63
CA HIS A 65 14.43 -0.40 -1.47
C HIS A 65 15.42 -0.65 -2.59
N GLU A 66 15.40 -1.85 -3.21
CA GLU A 66 16.29 -2.19 -4.32
C GLU A 66 15.94 -1.42 -5.60
N ALA A 67 14.67 -1.23 -5.89
CA ALA A 67 14.22 -0.39 -6.99
C ALA A 67 14.36 1.12 -6.69
N GLN A 68 14.40 1.49 -5.41
CA GLN A 68 14.39 2.88 -4.93
C GLN A 68 15.76 3.31 -4.35
N CYS A 69 15.78 3.68 -3.05
CA CYS A 69 16.94 4.35 -2.43
C CYS A 69 18.20 3.49 -2.36
N LEU A 70 18.06 2.20 -2.01
CA LEU A 70 19.20 1.29 -1.84
C LEU A 70 19.86 0.99 -3.19
N GLY A 71 19.10 0.54 -4.17
CA GLY A 71 19.63 0.18 -5.49
C GLY A 71 20.20 1.37 -6.25
N ASN A 72 19.71 2.58 -5.99
CA ASN A 72 20.20 3.83 -6.62
C ASN A 72 21.24 4.56 -5.77
N CYS A 73 21.72 3.98 -4.68
CA CYS A 73 22.84 4.50 -3.93
C CYS A 73 24.13 4.42 -4.79
N ILE A 74 24.92 5.51 -4.88
CA ILE A 74 26.16 5.51 -5.64
C ILE A 74 27.14 4.44 -5.17
N MET A 75 27.11 4.09 -3.89
CA MET A 75 27.94 3.03 -3.30
C MET A 75 27.49 1.62 -3.75
N ASN A 76 26.30 1.48 -4.35
CA ASN A 76 25.86 0.22 -4.94
C ASN A 76 26.75 -0.22 -6.12
N ARG A 77 27.43 0.71 -6.80
CA ARG A 77 28.42 0.39 -7.84
C ARG A 77 29.61 -0.44 -7.29
N LYS A 78 29.82 -0.41 -5.98
CA LYS A 78 30.84 -1.21 -5.27
C LYS A 78 30.23 -2.36 -4.46
N ASN A 79 28.98 -2.75 -4.74
CA ASN A 79 28.19 -3.73 -3.99
C ASN A 79 28.15 -3.45 -2.48
N ASN A 80 28.20 -2.18 -2.08
CA ASN A 80 28.15 -1.76 -0.68
C ASN A 80 27.27 -0.52 -0.48
N PRO A 81 25.99 -0.58 -0.88
CA PRO A 81 25.08 0.54 -0.74
C PRO A 81 24.82 0.88 0.73
N VAL A 82 24.46 2.15 0.99
CA VAL A 82 24.00 2.56 2.32
C VAL A 82 22.60 2.01 2.55
N ARG A 83 22.42 1.20 3.57
CA ARG A 83 21.11 0.67 3.98
C ARG A 83 20.31 1.75 4.71
N PHE A 84 19.87 2.75 3.96
CA PHE A 84 19.13 3.88 4.52
C PHE A 84 17.83 3.44 5.21
N CYS A 85 17.19 2.39 4.73
CA CYS A 85 16.00 1.82 5.36
C CYS A 85 16.22 1.45 6.85
N ASP A 86 17.41 0.95 7.21
CA ASP A 86 17.73 0.61 8.60
C ASP A 86 17.91 1.88 9.46
N ILE A 87 18.52 2.92 8.88
CA ILE A 87 18.70 4.23 9.51
C ILE A 87 17.34 4.91 9.67
N GLU A 88 16.54 4.96 8.60
CA GLU A 88 15.19 5.52 8.59
C GLU A 88 14.30 4.84 9.63
N ARG A 89 14.35 3.49 9.69
CA ARG A 89 13.59 2.72 10.66
C ARG A 89 13.94 3.11 12.09
N PHE A 90 15.23 3.19 12.40
CA PHE A 90 15.71 3.55 13.74
C PHE A 90 15.27 4.96 14.14
N ILE A 91 15.45 5.95 13.26
CA ILE A 91 15.10 7.34 13.52
C ILE A 91 13.58 7.50 13.65
N SER A 92 12.81 6.93 12.71
CA SER A 92 11.36 7.08 12.68
C SER A 92 10.68 6.35 13.83
N ASP A 93 11.22 5.19 14.26
CA ASP A 93 10.73 4.45 15.42
C ASP A 93 10.95 5.25 16.72
N PHE A 94 12.15 5.82 16.87
CA PHE A 94 12.48 6.67 18.01
C PHE A 94 11.62 7.95 18.04
N TYR A 95 11.40 8.56 16.89
CA TYR A 95 10.67 9.81 16.75
C TYR A 95 9.18 9.65 17.02
N LEU A 96 8.54 8.61 16.48
CA LEU A 96 7.09 8.40 16.58
C LEU A 96 6.57 8.39 18.01
N ASP A 97 7.35 7.81 18.94
CA ASP A 97 6.97 7.73 20.35
C ASP A 97 7.23 9.01 21.14
N ARG A 98 8.12 9.89 20.63
CA ARG A 98 8.65 11.07 21.38
C ARG A 98 8.28 12.40 20.75
N MET A 99 7.70 12.37 19.54
CA MET A 99 7.39 13.61 18.84
C MET A 99 6.36 14.45 19.58
N GLU A 100 6.62 15.73 19.68
CA GLU A 100 5.64 16.74 20.01
C GLU A 100 4.93 17.20 18.74
N PHE A 101 3.63 16.93 18.64
CA PHE A 101 2.87 17.25 17.45
C PHE A 101 2.34 18.70 17.52
N VAL A 102 3.05 19.62 16.89
CA VAL A 102 2.67 21.03 16.82
C VAL A 102 1.66 21.25 15.70
N LYS A 103 0.49 21.76 16.04
CA LYS A 103 -0.58 22.13 15.10
C LYS A 103 -0.64 23.64 14.91
N LYS A 104 -1.02 24.07 13.70
CA LYS A 104 -1.44 25.46 13.45
C LYS A 104 -2.73 25.78 14.25
N PRO A 105 -3.04 27.06 14.48
CA PRO A 105 -4.29 27.45 15.12
C PRO A 105 -5.50 26.79 14.49
N ARG A 106 -6.45 26.37 15.33
CA ARG A 106 -7.66 25.66 14.88
C ARG A 106 -8.53 26.55 14.00
N LYS A 107 -8.86 26.06 12.81
CA LYS A 107 -9.68 26.76 11.82
C LYS A 107 -11.18 26.55 12.00
N ASN A 108 -11.61 25.56 12.79
CA ASN A 108 -13.01 25.12 12.93
C ASN A 108 -13.67 24.73 11.61
N ILE A 109 -12.90 24.15 10.71
CA ILE A 109 -13.35 23.63 9.42
C ILE A 109 -13.18 22.12 9.43
N MET A 110 -14.26 21.41 9.16
CA MET A 110 -14.27 19.94 9.14
C MET A 110 -13.87 19.39 7.78
N VAL A 111 -13.01 18.40 7.80
CA VAL A 111 -12.55 17.62 6.65
C VAL A 111 -12.83 16.14 6.89
N ALA A 112 -13.49 15.49 5.93
CA ALA A 112 -13.75 14.05 5.96
C ALA A 112 -12.71 13.28 5.16
N VAL A 113 -12.24 12.15 5.70
CA VAL A 113 -11.34 11.20 5.01
C VAL A 113 -12.05 9.86 4.92
N ILE A 114 -12.35 9.38 3.73
CA ILE A 114 -12.98 8.09 3.47
C ILE A 114 -11.91 7.06 3.15
N GLY A 115 -11.69 6.11 4.09
CA GLY A 115 -10.64 5.11 4.05
C GLY A 115 -9.39 5.53 4.79
N GLY A 116 -9.08 4.82 5.87
CA GLY A 116 -7.91 5.00 6.75
C GLY A 116 -6.67 4.23 6.30
N GLY A 117 -6.50 3.97 5.00
CA GLY A 117 -5.28 3.39 4.42
C GLY A 117 -4.13 4.40 4.34
N PRO A 118 -2.98 4.03 3.72
CA PRO A 118 -1.78 4.89 3.67
C PRO A 118 -2.06 6.32 3.19
N ALA A 119 -2.84 6.49 2.12
CA ALA A 119 -3.19 7.80 1.60
C ALA A 119 -4.06 8.59 2.60
N GLY A 120 -5.10 7.94 3.16
CA GLY A 120 -6.00 8.58 4.13
C GLY A 120 -5.30 8.97 5.42
N MET A 121 -4.44 8.11 5.96
CA MET A 121 -3.62 8.42 7.14
C MET A 121 -2.71 9.63 6.88
N THR A 122 -2.07 9.68 5.70
CA THR A 122 -1.21 10.80 5.30
C THR A 122 -1.99 12.11 5.22
N VAL A 123 -3.13 12.11 4.54
CA VAL A 123 -4.01 13.29 4.44
C VAL A 123 -4.48 13.72 5.82
N ALA A 124 -4.96 12.79 6.65
CA ALA A 124 -5.49 13.12 7.97
C ALA A 124 -4.42 13.77 8.87
N ILE A 125 -3.20 13.22 8.92
CA ILE A 125 -2.09 13.78 9.72
C ILE A 125 -1.69 15.16 9.21
N LYS A 126 -1.61 15.36 7.90
CA LYS A 126 -1.24 16.66 7.35
C LYS A 126 -2.32 17.72 7.54
N MET A 127 -3.60 17.36 7.33
CA MET A 127 -4.70 18.31 7.49
C MET A 127 -4.93 18.72 8.96
N ILE A 128 -4.80 17.79 9.92
CA ILE A 128 -4.89 18.14 11.35
C ILE A 128 -3.74 19.07 11.77
N LYS A 129 -2.55 18.90 11.19
CA LYS A 129 -1.40 19.78 11.42
C LYS A 129 -1.68 21.20 10.95
N GLU A 130 -2.39 21.35 9.82
CA GLU A 130 -2.80 22.64 9.26
C GLU A 130 -3.98 23.31 10.02
N GLY A 131 -4.45 22.70 11.12
CA GLY A 131 -5.48 23.25 12.00
C GLY A 131 -6.91 22.89 11.62
N TYR A 132 -7.14 21.97 10.68
CA TYR A 132 -8.46 21.47 10.31
C TYR A 132 -8.96 20.40 11.29
N ASP A 133 -10.27 20.28 11.45
CA ASP A 133 -10.90 19.21 12.22
C ASP A 133 -11.11 17.99 11.32
N VAL A 134 -10.36 16.92 11.56
CA VAL A 134 -10.34 15.75 10.67
C VAL A 134 -11.10 14.57 11.25
N THR A 135 -11.95 13.95 10.43
CA THR A 135 -12.63 12.69 10.75
C THR A 135 -12.33 11.66 9.67
N ILE A 136 -11.79 10.50 10.05
CA ILE A 136 -11.63 9.33 9.18
C ILE A 136 -12.86 8.44 9.31
N PHE A 137 -13.41 8.02 8.19
CA PHE A 137 -14.45 7.01 8.07
C PHE A 137 -13.85 5.77 7.42
N ASP A 138 -13.79 4.65 8.13
CA ASP A 138 -13.27 3.40 7.60
C ASP A 138 -14.30 2.28 7.70
N GLU A 139 -14.47 1.50 6.62
CA GLU A 139 -15.41 0.37 6.59
C GLU A 139 -14.96 -0.80 7.49
N LYS A 140 -13.66 -0.86 7.84
CA LYS A 140 -13.07 -1.91 8.65
C LYS A 140 -13.10 -1.53 10.14
N ASN A 141 -12.78 -2.51 10.99
CA ASN A 141 -12.75 -2.33 12.45
C ASN A 141 -11.49 -1.58 12.96
N SER A 142 -10.52 -1.29 12.08
CA SER A 142 -9.34 -0.48 12.36
C SER A 142 -8.86 0.20 11.08
N ILE A 143 -8.13 1.31 11.24
CA ILE A 143 -7.43 1.97 10.13
C ILE A 143 -6.17 1.19 9.73
N GLY A 144 -5.50 1.63 8.68
CA GLY A 144 -4.28 1.06 8.13
C GLY A 144 -4.48 0.49 6.72
N GLY A 145 -5.71 0.16 6.32
CA GLY A 145 -5.98 -0.41 5.00
C GLY A 145 -5.10 -1.62 4.70
N VAL A 146 -4.35 -1.58 3.59
CA VAL A 146 -3.44 -2.68 3.20
C VAL A 146 -2.35 -2.96 4.26
N LEU A 147 -1.93 -1.97 5.04
CA LEU A 147 -0.96 -2.14 6.11
C LEU A 147 -1.48 -3.05 7.23
N GLN A 148 -2.78 -2.94 7.52
CA GLN A 148 -3.45 -3.72 8.55
C GLN A 148 -3.96 -5.06 8.02
N TYR A 149 -4.54 -5.09 6.80
CA TYR A 149 -5.33 -6.21 6.31
C TYR A 149 -4.72 -6.92 5.09
N GLY A 150 -3.69 -6.36 4.44
CA GLY A 150 -3.10 -6.94 3.23
C GLY A 150 -1.68 -7.43 3.44
N ILE A 151 -0.86 -6.71 4.21
CA ILE A 151 0.53 -7.11 4.51
C ILE A 151 0.54 -7.98 5.77
N PRO A 152 1.10 -9.20 5.74
CA PRO A 152 1.13 -10.08 6.91
C PRO A 152 1.92 -9.50 8.09
N ASP A 153 1.58 -9.94 9.32
CA ASP A 153 2.21 -9.48 10.58
C ASP A 153 3.72 -9.73 10.61
N PHE A 154 4.19 -10.83 10.02
CA PHE A 154 5.62 -11.15 9.97
C PHE A 154 6.45 -10.20 9.07
N ARG A 155 5.79 -9.44 8.16
CA ARG A 155 6.42 -8.37 7.37
C ARG A 155 6.22 -7.00 8.01
N LEU A 156 5.00 -6.70 8.44
CA LEU A 156 4.64 -5.44 9.07
C LEU A 156 3.87 -5.71 10.36
N PRO A 157 4.51 -5.61 11.53
CA PRO A 157 3.88 -5.91 12.81
C PRO A 157 2.62 -5.07 13.04
N LYS A 158 1.50 -5.72 13.42
CA LYS A 158 0.23 -5.04 13.67
C LYS A 158 0.29 -4.13 14.91
N SER A 159 1.20 -4.42 15.83
CA SER A 159 1.53 -3.52 16.94
C SER A 159 1.98 -2.13 16.47
N LEU A 160 2.67 -2.04 15.33
CA LEU A 160 3.03 -0.77 14.72
C LEU A 160 1.79 0.00 14.25
N MET A 161 0.83 -0.69 13.62
CA MET A 161 -0.42 -0.06 13.20
C MET A 161 -1.24 0.45 14.40
N LYS A 162 -1.20 -0.28 15.53
CA LYS A 162 -1.81 0.19 16.77
C LYS A 162 -1.16 1.47 17.28
N ARG A 163 0.18 1.59 17.25
CA ARG A 163 0.88 2.82 17.65
C ARG A 163 0.46 4.01 16.77
N TYR A 164 0.34 3.83 15.46
CA TYR A 164 -0.18 4.87 14.56
C TYR A 164 -1.62 5.24 14.90
N TYR A 165 -2.47 4.26 15.17
CA TYR A 165 -3.86 4.49 15.56
C TYR A 165 -3.92 5.37 16.82
N ASP A 166 -3.23 4.93 17.88
CA ASP A 166 -3.20 5.62 19.18
C ASP A 166 -2.64 7.06 19.01
N LYS A 167 -1.57 7.23 18.21
CA LYS A 167 -0.98 8.54 17.95
C LYS A 167 -1.93 9.45 17.17
N MET A 168 -2.67 8.92 16.20
CA MET A 168 -3.64 9.72 15.44
C MET A 168 -4.81 10.19 16.31
N GLU A 169 -5.29 9.38 17.26
CA GLU A 169 -6.28 9.81 18.25
C GLU A 169 -5.68 10.87 19.22
N GLU A 170 -4.45 10.65 19.72
CA GLU A 170 -3.74 11.58 20.60
C GLU A 170 -3.62 12.98 19.96
N ILE A 171 -3.29 13.04 18.68
CA ILE A 171 -3.21 14.33 17.96
C ILE A 171 -4.58 14.89 17.55
N GLY A 172 -5.68 14.26 17.94
CA GLY A 172 -7.04 14.77 17.81
C GLY A 172 -7.77 14.44 16.51
N ILE A 173 -7.28 13.47 15.73
CA ILE A 173 -8.02 12.92 14.58
C ILE A 173 -9.15 12.05 15.12
N LYS A 174 -10.38 12.29 14.65
CA LYS A 174 -11.53 11.44 14.97
C LYS A 174 -11.56 10.24 14.03
N ILE A 175 -11.71 9.02 14.57
CA ILE A 175 -11.74 7.80 13.78
C ILE A 175 -13.09 7.12 13.97
N ARG A 176 -13.83 6.92 12.88
CA ARG A 176 -15.09 6.18 12.82
C ARG A 176 -14.91 4.88 12.06
N ASN A 177 -14.49 3.86 12.79
CA ASN A 177 -14.40 2.49 12.29
C ASN A 177 -15.80 1.90 11.99
N ASN A 178 -15.83 0.80 11.22
CA ASN A 178 -17.06 0.10 10.81
C ASN A 178 -18.09 1.03 10.15
N THR A 179 -17.62 2.06 9.44
CA THR A 179 -18.45 3.07 8.82
C THR A 179 -18.16 3.16 7.32
N ALA A 180 -18.97 2.47 6.53
CA ALA A 180 -18.86 2.47 5.08
C ALA A 180 -19.58 3.69 4.49
N VAL A 181 -18.86 4.53 3.75
CA VAL A 181 -19.43 5.60 2.93
C VAL A 181 -19.74 5.08 1.53
N GLY A 182 -20.84 5.52 0.95
CA GLY A 182 -21.38 5.06 -0.33
C GLY A 182 -22.49 4.01 -0.15
N GLY A 183 -23.16 4.01 0.99
CA GLY A 183 -24.30 3.15 1.33
C GLY A 183 -25.35 3.93 2.09
N ALA A 184 -25.54 3.59 3.36
CA ALA A 184 -26.44 4.33 4.24
C ALA A 184 -25.94 5.76 4.53
N LEU A 185 -24.63 5.97 4.53
CA LEU A 185 -23.97 7.28 4.58
C LEU A 185 -23.34 7.55 3.21
N GLU A 186 -23.70 8.66 2.58
CA GLU A 186 -23.20 9.09 1.28
C GLU A 186 -22.32 10.35 1.39
N ILE A 187 -21.56 10.68 0.34
CA ILE A 187 -20.71 11.89 0.30
C ILE A 187 -21.55 13.17 0.50
N LYS A 188 -22.76 13.23 -0.10
CA LYS A 188 -23.66 14.37 0.09
C LYS A 188 -24.04 14.62 1.55
N ASP A 189 -24.14 13.55 2.35
CA ASP A 189 -24.47 13.65 3.77
C ASP A 189 -23.34 14.29 4.56
N LEU A 190 -22.08 14.00 4.19
CA LEU A 190 -20.91 14.63 4.79
C LEU A 190 -20.93 16.15 4.56
N PHE A 191 -21.21 16.59 3.33
CA PHE A 191 -21.34 18.02 3.04
C PHE A 191 -22.52 18.66 3.78
N ARG A 192 -23.68 18.01 3.80
CA ARG A 192 -24.85 18.45 4.58
C ARG A 192 -24.52 18.64 6.06
N ASP A 193 -23.72 17.72 6.61
CA ASP A 193 -23.35 17.71 8.02
C ASP A 193 -22.18 18.68 8.33
N GLY A 194 -21.72 19.44 7.31
CA GLY A 194 -20.83 20.59 7.48
C GLY A 194 -19.36 20.35 7.12
N TYR A 195 -18.98 19.16 6.66
CA TYR A 195 -17.65 18.95 6.10
C TYR A 195 -17.47 19.83 4.86
N LYS A 196 -16.29 20.47 4.71
CA LYS A 196 -16.02 21.41 3.61
C LYS A 196 -15.18 20.80 2.51
N ALA A 197 -14.45 19.74 2.80
CA ALA A 197 -13.75 18.92 1.83
C ALA A 197 -13.85 17.45 2.23
N VAL A 198 -13.87 16.58 1.23
CA VAL A 198 -13.91 15.13 1.39
C VAL A 198 -12.73 14.52 0.63
N PHE A 199 -11.96 13.70 1.30
CA PHE A 199 -10.89 12.91 0.68
C PHE A 199 -11.31 11.44 0.54
N VAL A 200 -11.06 10.82 -0.61
CA VAL A 200 -11.33 9.41 -0.90
C VAL A 200 -10.02 8.64 -1.08
N GLY A 201 -9.71 7.78 -0.11
CA GLY A 201 -8.52 6.92 -0.10
C GLY A 201 -8.87 5.45 0.12
N THR A 202 -9.94 4.97 -0.53
CA THR A 202 -10.52 3.63 -0.28
C THR A 202 -9.71 2.46 -0.85
N GLY A 203 -8.69 2.74 -1.68
CA GLY A 203 -7.83 1.72 -2.26
C GLY A 203 -8.52 0.78 -3.26
N VAL A 204 -7.97 -0.44 -3.41
CA VAL A 204 -8.43 -1.46 -4.36
C VAL A 204 -8.69 -2.79 -3.63
N TRP A 205 -9.91 -2.98 -3.16
CA TRP A 205 -10.32 -4.12 -2.34
C TRP A 205 -11.24 -5.12 -3.06
N ARG A 206 -11.45 -4.97 -4.35
CA ARG A 206 -12.19 -5.92 -5.17
C ARG A 206 -11.20 -6.80 -5.92
N ALA A 207 -11.18 -8.10 -5.61
CA ALA A 207 -10.43 -9.05 -6.40
C ALA A 207 -10.86 -9.00 -7.87
N LYS A 208 -9.91 -9.14 -8.78
CA LYS A 208 -10.21 -9.35 -10.19
C LYS A 208 -10.43 -10.83 -10.46
N THR A 209 -11.51 -11.11 -11.14
CA THR A 209 -11.80 -12.44 -11.68
C THR A 209 -11.04 -12.67 -12.98
N LEU A 210 -10.80 -13.92 -13.32
CA LEU A 210 -10.19 -14.35 -14.57
C LEU A 210 -11.25 -14.62 -15.65
N GLY A 211 -12.51 -14.78 -15.24
CA GLY A 211 -13.63 -15.12 -16.10
C GLY A 211 -13.58 -16.57 -16.62
N ILE A 212 -13.03 -17.47 -15.81
CA ILE A 212 -12.88 -18.89 -16.13
C ILE A 212 -13.86 -19.74 -15.34
N ALA A 213 -14.09 -20.97 -15.81
CA ALA A 213 -14.90 -21.94 -15.09
C ALA A 213 -14.25 -22.33 -13.75
N GLY A 214 -15.06 -22.45 -12.71
CA GLY A 214 -14.64 -22.92 -11.38
C GLY A 214 -14.22 -21.84 -10.39
N GLU A 215 -14.17 -20.54 -10.75
CA GLU A 215 -13.79 -19.46 -9.80
C GLU A 215 -14.71 -19.35 -8.57
N SER A 216 -15.92 -19.85 -8.64
CA SER A 216 -16.90 -19.82 -7.54
C SER A 216 -16.93 -21.10 -6.68
N LEU A 217 -16.04 -22.05 -6.95
CA LEU A 217 -15.96 -23.28 -6.16
C LEU A 217 -15.48 -23.00 -4.74
N PRO A 218 -15.92 -23.79 -3.74
CA PRO A 218 -15.62 -23.54 -2.32
C PRO A 218 -14.13 -23.70 -1.97
N ASN A 219 -13.34 -24.37 -2.80
CA ASN A 219 -11.89 -24.51 -2.66
C ASN A 219 -11.10 -23.38 -3.39
N VAL A 220 -11.80 -22.35 -3.91
CA VAL A 220 -11.18 -21.21 -4.59
C VAL A 220 -11.29 -19.97 -3.71
N HIS A 221 -10.17 -19.28 -3.54
CA HIS A 221 -10.06 -18.09 -2.73
C HIS A 221 -9.37 -16.96 -3.50
N PHE A 222 -9.57 -15.72 -3.06
CA PHE A 222 -8.85 -14.56 -3.61
C PHE A 222 -7.83 -14.04 -2.58
N SER A 223 -6.66 -13.64 -3.08
CA SER A 223 -5.55 -13.21 -2.21
C SER A 223 -5.92 -12.07 -1.25
N VAL A 224 -6.72 -11.11 -1.71
CA VAL A 224 -7.13 -9.97 -0.88
C VAL A 224 -8.03 -10.39 0.29
N ASP A 225 -8.90 -11.37 0.09
CA ASP A 225 -9.80 -11.87 1.13
C ASP A 225 -9.04 -12.79 2.09
N TYR A 226 -8.19 -13.67 1.55
CA TYR A 226 -7.35 -14.56 2.35
C TYR A 226 -6.40 -13.76 3.27
N LEU A 227 -5.65 -12.80 2.73
CA LEU A 227 -4.72 -12.00 3.52
C LEU A 227 -5.43 -11.11 4.56
N ALA A 228 -6.65 -10.67 4.27
CA ALA A 228 -7.43 -9.88 5.23
C ALA A 228 -7.90 -10.71 6.44
N ASN A 229 -8.13 -12.00 6.28
CA ASN A 229 -8.58 -12.90 7.35
C ASN A 229 -8.08 -14.33 7.11
N PRO A 230 -6.78 -14.62 7.29
CA PRO A 230 -6.25 -15.97 7.05
C PRO A 230 -6.86 -17.04 7.96
N ASP A 231 -7.31 -16.67 9.17
CA ASP A 231 -7.94 -17.59 10.13
C ASP A 231 -9.29 -18.12 9.66
N GLY A 232 -9.96 -17.37 8.80
CA GLY A 232 -11.25 -17.75 8.23
C GLY A 232 -11.17 -18.77 7.09
N HIS A 233 -9.96 -19.16 6.66
CA HIS A 233 -9.74 -20.02 5.50
C HIS A 233 -9.00 -21.31 5.89
N LYS A 234 -9.57 -22.47 5.52
CA LYS A 234 -8.93 -23.78 5.68
C LYS A 234 -8.40 -24.22 4.33
N LEU A 235 -7.12 -24.00 4.07
CA LEU A 235 -6.52 -24.22 2.74
C LEU A 235 -6.15 -25.69 2.44
N GLY A 236 -6.02 -26.55 3.47
CA GLY A 236 -5.50 -27.90 3.31
C GLY A 236 -3.96 -27.96 3.25
N GLU A 237 -3.42 -29.08 2.81
CA GLU A 237 -1.98 -29.34 2.77
C GLU A 237 -1.35 -28.84 1.47
N SER A 238 -2.07 -28.90 0.34
CA SER A 238 -1.61 -28.52 -0.98
C SER A 238 -2.34 -27.27 -1.49
N VAL A 239 -1.59 -26.21 -1.77
CA VAL A 239 -2.14 -24.91 -2.22
C VAL A 239 -1.53 -24.48 -3.54
N ALA A 240 -2.38 -24.22 -4.53
CA ALA A 240 -2.00 -23.61 -5.80
C ALA A 240 -2.30 -22.11 -5.79
N ILE A 241 -1.32 -21.29 -6.12
CA ILE A 241 -1.46 -19.82 -6.18
C ILE A 241 -1.30 -19.36 -7.62
N ILE A 242 -2.31 -18.67 -8.14
CA ILE A 242 -2.30 -18.16 -9.52
C ILE A 242 -1.82 -16.70 -9.50
N GLY A 243 -0.57 -16.51 -9.90
CA GLY A 243 0.09 -15.20 -9.91
C GLY A 243 1.42 -15.18 -9.15
N MET A 244 2.29 -14.22 -9.49
CA MET A 244 3.64 -14.08 -8.92
C MET A 244 3.98 -12.60 -8.63
N GLY A 245 3.05 -11.83 -8.08
CA GLY A 245 3.28 -10.50 -7.52
C GLY A 245 3.60 -10.54 -6.02
N ASN A 246 3.90 -9.39 -5.41
CA ASN A 246 4.18 -9.29 -3.96
C ASN A 246 3.06 -9.89 -3.09
N ALA A 247 1.78 -9.67 -3.45
CA ALA A 247 0.66 -10.28 -2.74
C ALA A 247 0.67 -11.81 -2.82
N ALA A 248 1.10 -12.40 -3.95
CA ALA A 248 1.22 -13.85 -4.09
C ALA A 248 2.34 -14.42 -3.19
N MET A 249 3.44 -13.67 -3.02
CA MET A 249 4.50 -14.03 -2.06
C MET A 249 3.98 -14.02 -0.63
N ASP A 250 3.22 -12.99 -0.27
CA ASP A 250 2.59 -12.86 1.04
C ASP A 250 1.59 -14.01 1.30
N VAL A 251 0.79 -14.38 0.30
CA VAL A 251 -0.13 -15.53 0.36
C VAL A 251 0.64 -16.82 0.58
N ALA A 252 1.68 -17.08 -0.22
CA ALA A 252 2.47 -18.30 -0.14
C ALA A 252 3.10 -18.48 1.26
N ARG A 253 3.78 -17.44 1.73
CA ARG A 253 4.42 -17.43 3.04
C ARG A 253 3.41 -17.57 4.18
N THR A 254 2.24 -16.95 4.04
CA THR A 254 1.17 -17.08 5.03
C THR A 254 0.63 -18.50 5.06
N ALA A 255 0.38 -19.12 3.90
CA ALA A 255 -0.10 -20.50 3.81
C ALA A 255 0.88 -21.51 4.43
N LEU A 256 2.18 -21.39 4.10
CA LEU A 256 3.24 -22.23 4.69
C LEU A 256 3.31 -22.09 6.22
N ARG A 257 3.31 -20.85 6.72
CA ARG A 257 3.35 -20.56 8.17
C ARG A 257 2.10 -21.05 8.91
N ARG A 258 0.99 -21.25 8.20
CA ARG A 258 -0.27 -21.78 8.74
C ARG A 258 -0.43 -23.28 8.55
N GLY A 259 0.60 -23.98 8.06
CA GLY A 259 0.67 -25.44 8.05
C GLY A 259 0.41 -26.12 6.73
N SER A 260 0.21 -25.39 5.62
CA SER A 260 0.24 -25.99 4.28
C SER A 260 1.63 -26.51 3.99
N ARG A 261 1.74 -27.73 3.42
CA ARG A 261 3.02 -28.44 3.19
C ARG A 261 3.55 -28.23 1.79
N SER A 262 2.66 -28.15 0.79
CA SER A 262 2.99 -27.90 -0.61
C SER A 262 2.34 -26.62 -1.07
N VAL A 263 3.12 -25.58 -1.32
CA VAL A 263 2.63 -24.29 -1.82
C VAL A 263 3.33 -23.96 -3.11
N ARG A 264 2.57 -23.95 -4.21
CA ARG A 264 3.06 -23.77 -5.57
C ARG A 264 2.47 -22.50 -6.21
N LEU A 265 3.34 -21.63 -6.70
CA LEU A 265 2.95 -20.41 -7.42
C LEU A 265 3.08 -20.65 -8.93
N TYR A 266 2.04 -20.27 -9.67
CA TYR A 266 1.94 -20.49 -11.10
C TYR A 266 1.90 -19.17 -11.86
N ALA A 267 2.72 -19.06 -12.91
CA ALA A 267 2.72 -17.94 -13.85
C ALA A 267 2.69 -18.41 -15.30
N ARG A 268 1.96 -17.67 -16.13
CA ARG A 268 1.91 -17.91 -17.57
C ARG A 268 3.21 -17.58 -18.33
N SER A 269 4.06 -16.71 -17.74
CA SER A 269 5.33 -16.29 -18.33
C SER A 269 6.48 -16.60 -17.38
N LYS A 270 7.71 -16.44 -17.84
CA LYS A 270 8.91 -16.58 -17.00
C LYS A 270 9.26 -15.35 -16.16
N ARG A 271 8.40 -14.30 -16.20
CA ARG A 271 8.60 -13.07 -15.44
C ARG A 271 7.91 -13.15 -14.09
N VAL A 272 8.64 -12.79 -13.03
CA VAL A 272 8.10 -12.60 -11.69
C VAL A 272 7.94 -11.10 -11.45
N ALA A 273 6.76 -10.69 -11.00
CA ALA A 273 6.45 -9.27 -10.77
C ALA A 273 6.77 -8.82 -9.32
N ALA A 274 7.00 -9.75 -8.40
CA ALA A 274 7.41 -9.47 -7.03
C ALA A 274 8.85 -8.96 -6.98
N ASN A 275 9.20 -8.21 -5.92
CA ASN A 275 10.57 -7.80 -5.67
C ASN A 275 11.44 -9.00 -5.25
N SER A 276 12.77 -8.88 -5.42
CA SER A 276 13.72 -9.96 -5.18
C SER A 276 13.70 -10.47 -3.74
N VAL A 277 13.58 -9.59 -2.76
CA VAL A 277 13.59 -9.94 -1.33
C VAL A 277 12.38 -10.82 -0.98
N GLU A 278 11.20 -10.52 -1.51
CA GLU A 278 10.00 -11.32 -1.27
C GLU A 278 10.06 -12.67 -1.99
N ILE A 279 10.63 -12.70 -3.21
CA ILE A 279 10.86 -13.95 -3.95
C ILE A 279 11.81 -14.87 -3.17
N GLU A 280 12.95 -14.35 -2.74
CA GLU A 280 13.94 -15.11 -1.98
C GLU A 280 13.38 -15.61 -0.65
N SER A 281 12.63 -14.75 0.05
CA SER A 281 11.97 -15.13 1.30
C SER A 281 10.95 -16.25 1.09
N ALA A 282 10.13 -16.18 0.06
CA ALA A 282 9.14 -17.22 -0.24
C ALA A 282 9.81 -18.54 -0.61
N LYS A 283 10.88 -18.51 -1.42
CA LYS A 283 11.68 -19.70 -1.74
C LYS A 283 12.34 -20.31 -0.50
N TYR A 284 12.92 -19.47 0.35
CA TYR A 284 13.56 -19.93 1.58
C TYR A 284 12.57 -20.63 2.53
N GLU A 285 11.33 -20.16 2.58
CA GLU A 285 10.27 -20.77 3.38
C GLU A 285 9.65 -22.02 2.72
N GLY A 286 10.03 -22.37 1.48
CA GLY A 286 9.64 -23.60 0.81
C GLY A 286 8.57 -23.45 -0.27
N ALA A 287 8.27 -22.23 -0.74
CA ALA A 287 7.36 -22.02 -1.87
C ALA A 287 8.01 -22.43 -3.20
N GLU A 288 7.27 -23.16 -4.04
CA GLU A 288 7.71 -23.58 -5.36
C GLU A 288 7.19 -22.64 -6.46
N PHE A 289 8.02 -22.36 -7.46
CA PHE A 289 7.71 -21.45 -8.56
C PHE A 289 7.62 -22.21 -9.88
N ILE A 290 6.46 -22.22 -10.49
CA ILE A 290 6.16 -22.96 -11.73
C ILE A 290 5.77 -21.95 -12.83
N PHE A 291 6.56 -21.96 -13.89
CA PHE A 291 6.42 -21.03 -15.01
C PHE A 291 5.77 -21.70 -16.23
N GLY A 292 5.22 -20.89 -17.13
CA GLY A 292 4.63 -21.35 -18.36
C GLY A 292 3.27 -22.03 -18.19
N LYS A 293 2.59 -21.76 -17.08
CA LYS A 293 1.26 -22.31 -16.78
C LYS A 293 0.20 -21.22 -16.85
N ALA A 294 -0.55 -21.21 -17.94
CA ALA A 294 -1.72 -20.33 -18.10
C ALA A 294 -2.96 -21.06 -17.60
N ILE A 295 -3.62 -20.50 -16.60
CA ILE A 295 -4.83 -21.09 -16.03
C ILE A 295 -5.93 -21.17 -17.12
N ASP A 296 -6.60 -22.31 -17.24
CA ASP A 296 -7.73 -22.56 -18.12
C ASP A 296 -9.05 -22.61 -17.34
N SER A 297 -9.08 -23.42 -16.30
CA SER A 297 -10.24 -23.63 -15.44
C SER A 297 -9.80 -24.12 -14.06
N ILE A 298 -10.76 -24.22 -13.12
CA ILE A 298 -10.53 -24.77 -11.77
C ILE A 298 -11.58 -25.83 -11.53
N THR A 299 -11.15 -26.93 -10.90
CA THR A 299 -12.01 -28.05 -10.51
C THR A 299 -12.00 -28.23 -8.97
N TYR A 300 -12.77 -29.18 -8.45
CA TYR A 300 -12.68 -29.55 -7.03
C TYR A 300 -11.33 -30.16 -6.65
N ASP A 301 -10.63 -30.79 -7.62
CA ASP A 301 -9.34 -31.41 -7.37
C ASP A 301 -8.17 -30.43 -7.57
N GLY A 302 -8.44 -29.23 -8.09
CA GLY A 302 -7.45 -28.17 -8.27
C GLY A 302 -7.49 -27.46 -9.63
N PRO A 303 -6.48 -26.63 -9.93
CA PRO A 303 -6.43 -25.85 -11.16
C PRO A 303 -6.01 -26.68 -12.38
N VAL A 304 -6.51 -26.30 -13.55
CA VAL A 304 -6.19 -26.87 -14.86
C VAL A 304 -5.47 -25.82 -15.70
N PHE A 305 -4.34 -26.19 -16.29
CA PHE A 305 -3.49 -25.27 -17.02
C PHE A 305 -3.30 -25.66 -18.48
N LYS A 306 -3.07 -24.63 -19.31
CA LYS A 306 -2.41 -24.75 -20.62
C LYS A 306 -0.91 -24.51 -20.43
N THR A 307 -0.07 -25.42 -20.94
CA THR A 307 1.38 -25.26 -20.90
C THR A 307 1.83 -24.35 -22.03
N ALA A 308 2.56 -23.28 -21.69
CA ALA A 308 3.05 -22.30 -22.65
C ALA A 308 4.26 -22.83 -23.43
N ILE A 309 4.28 -22.57 -24.74
CA ILE A 309 5.43 -22.77 -25.61
C ILE A 309 6.17 -21.44 -25.69
N PHE A 310 7.49 -21.48 -25.46
CA PHE A 310 8.34 -20.28 -25.44
C PHE A 310 9.24 -20.24 -26.67
N ASP A 311 9.51 -19.03 -27.17
CA ASP A 311 10.59 -18.76 -28.12
C ASP A 311 11.95 -18.64 -27.40
N GLU A 312 13.02 -18.40 -28.18
CA GLU A 312 14.39 -18.21 -27.67
C GLU A 312 14.50 -16.98 -26.74
N GLU A 313 13.62 -16.00 -26.87
CA GLU A 313 13.57 -14.78 -26.07
C GLU A 313 12.69 -14.92 -24.81
N ASN A 314 12.16 -16.12 -24.55
CA ASN A 314 11.22 -16.43 -23.47
C ASN A 314 9.86 -15.72 -23.55
N ASN A 315 9.41 -15.35 -24.77
CA ASN A 315 8.03 -14.92 -25.00
C ASN A 315 7.13 -16.14 -25.23
N VAL A 316 5.88 -16.04 -24.82
CA VAL A 316 4.88 -17.08 -25.07
C VAL A 316 4.41 -16.96 -26.53
N VAL A 317 4.67 -17.99 -27.35
CA VAL A 317 4.31 -18.05 -28.76
C VAL A 317 3.11 -18.99 -29.05
N GLY A 318 2.70 -19.76 -28.04
CA GLY A 318 1.57 -20.69 -28.16
C GLY A 318 1.38 -21.50 -26.88
N TYR A 319 0.47 -22.47 -26.97
CA TYR A 319 0.19 -23.40 -25.88
C TYR A 319 0.15 -24.82 -26.42
N GLU A 320 0.55 -25.78 -25.60
CA GLU A 320 0.39 -27.20 -25.87
C GLU A 320 -1.10 -27.58 -26.00
N LYS A 321 -1.39 -28.68 -26.69
CA LYS A 321 -2.77 -29.13 -26.89
C LYS A 321 -3.36 -29.76 -25.64
N ASP A 322 -2.54 -30.47 -24.90
CA ASP A 322 -2.96 -31.19 -23.71
C ASP A 322 -3.08 -30.24 -22.51
N LEU A 323 -4.10 -30.46 -21.70
CA LEU A 323 -4.30 -29.75 -20.45
C LEU A 323 -3.53 -30.43 -19.33
N ASP A 324 -2.96 -29.64 -18.46
CA ASP A 324 -2.24 -30.07 -17.28
C ASP A 324 -3.12 -29.91 -16.02
N TYR A 325 -3.49 -31.04 -15.42
CA TYR A 325 -4.33 -31.11 -14.24
C TYR A 325 -3.42 -31.18 -12.99
N VAL A 326 -3.63 -30.28 -12.07
CA VAL A 326 -2.80 -30.16 -10.85
C VAL A 326 -3.65 -30.38 -9.61
N ASP A 327 -3.29 -31.36 -8.81
CA ASP A 327 -3.95 -31.61 -7.54
C ASP A 327 -3.59 -30.53 -6.52
N ALA A 328 -4.62 -29.92 -5.92
CA ALA A 328 -4.51 -28.94 -4.86
C ALA A 328 -5.80 -28.87 -4.03
N ASP A 329 -5.66 -28.87 -2.71
CA ASP A 329 -6.80 -28.74 -1.79
C ASP A 329 -7.46 -27.36 -1.91
N SER A 330 -6.64 -26.34 -2.22
CA SER A 330 -7.12 -24.96 -2.46
C SER A 330 -6.39 -24.28 -3.60
N THR A 331 -7.13 -23.44 -4.32
CA THR A 331 -6.57 -22.54 -5.35
C THR A 331 -6.77 -21.09 -4.92
N ILE A 332 -5.69 -20.29 -4.87
CA ILE A 332 -5.76 -18.87 -4.53
C ILE A 332 -5.44 -18.01 -5.74
N ILE A 333 -6.40 -17.18 -6.17
CA ILE A 333 -6.24 -16.25 -7.29
C ILE A 333 -5.59 -14.95 -6.78
N SER A 334 -4.41 -14.62 -7.31
CA SER A 334 -3.59 -13.46 -6.92
C SER A 334 -3.13 -12.66 -8.15
N VAL A 335 -4.08 -12.22 -8.98
CA VAL A 335 -3.82 -11.60 -10.30
C VAL A 335 -4.05 -10.09 -10.34
N SER A 336 -4.17 -9.42 -9.26
CA SER A 336 -4.43 -7.99 -9.10
C SER A 336 -5.81 -7.71 -8.51
N ASN A 337 -6.00 -6.47 -8.05
CA ASN A 337 -7.25 -5.99 -7.49
C ASN A 337 -7.75 -4.76 -8.25
N GLY A 338 -9.02 -4.42 -8.05
CA GLY A 338 -9.64 -3.19 -8.53
C GLY A 338 -10.38 -2.45 -7.41
N PRO A 339 -10.79 -1.21 -7.65
CA PRO A 339 -11.57 -0.46 -6.68
C PRO A 339 -13.01 -1.01 -6.59
N LYS A 340 -13.63 -0.81 -5.44
CA LYS A 340 -15.08 -0.97 -5.29
C LYS A 340 -15.78 0.20 -5.98
N ASN A 341 -16.87 -0.06 -6.71
CA ASN A 341 -17.59 0.97 -7.48
C ASN A 341 -18.70 1.67 -6.67
N LYS A 342 -18.90 1.31 -5.42
CA LYS A 342 -20.02 1.77 -4.59
C LYS A 342 -20.11 3.31 -4.49
N LEU A 343 -18.98 3.98 -4.24
CA LEU A 343 -18.92 5.44 -4.19
C LEU A 343 -19.34 6.09 -5.51
N VAL A 344 -18.88 5.56 -6.64
CA VAL A 344 -19.23 6.07 -7.97
C VAL A 344 -20.72 5.93 -8.24
N LEU A 345 -21.32 4.80 -7.85
CA LEU A 345 -22.74 4.53 -8.05
C LEU A 345 -23.66 5.40 -7.17
N THR A 346 -23.18 5.85 -6.01
CA THR A 346 -23.99 6.60 -5.04
C THR A 346 -23.67 8.10 -5.03
N THR A 347 -22.69 8.55 -5.83
CA THR A 347 -22.31 9.98 -5.87
C THR A 347 -22.51 10.51 -7.28
N PRO A 348 -23.60 11.24 -7.55
CA PRO A 348 -23.84 11.85 -8.86
C PRO A 348 -22.67 12.74 -9.30
N GLY A 349 -22.23 12.57 -10.54
CA GLY A 349 -21.12 13.33 -11.12
C GLY A 349 -19.72 12.79 -10.82
N LEU A 350 -19.57 11.85 -9.90
CA LEU A 350 -18.27 11.20 -9.66
C LEU A 350 -17.96 10.21 -10.79
N LYS A 351 -16.87 10.47 -11.52
CA LYS A 351 -16.47 9.64 -12.66
C LYS A 351 -15.30 8.70 -12.33
N ALA A 352 -15.33 7.56 -12.99
CA ALA A 352 -14.26 6.59 -12.98
C ALA A 352 -13.85 6.23 -14.41
N SER A 353 -12.61 5.76 -14.58
CA SER A 353 -12.10 5.22 -15.83
C SER A 353 -12.70 3.83 -16.12
N ASP A 354 -12.44 3.27 -17.31
CA ASP A 354 -12.85 1.91 -17.69
C ASP A 354 -12.31 0.83 -16.75
N LYS A 355 -11.23 1.12 -16.02
CA LYS A 355 -10.67 0.24 -14.98
C LYS A 355 -11.34 0.43 -13.61
N GLY A 356 -12.31 1.33 -13.50
CA GLY A 356 -13.02 1.69 -12.27
C GLY A 356 -12.25 2.62 -11.33
N LEU A 357 -11.08 3.13 -11.75
CA LEU A 357 -10.27 4.06 -10.95
C LEU A 357 -10.85 5.46 -11.03
N LEU A 358 -10.86 6.20 -9.92
CA LEU A 358 -11.39 7.57 -9.88
C LEU A 358 -10.57 8.50 -10.77
N VAL A 359 -11.29 9.35 -11.52
CA VAL A 359 -10.70 10.38 -12.35
C VAL A 359 -10.46 11.63 -11.50
N VAL A 360 -9.24 12.15 -11.52
CA VAL A 360 -8.83 13.35 -10.80
C VAL A 360 -8.02 14.28 -11.73
N ASP A 361 -7.98 15.56 -11.37
CA ASP A 361 -7.10 16.56 -11.99
C ASP A 361 -5.68 16.54 -11.37
N GLU A 362 -4.85 17.49 -11.76
CA GLU A 362 -3.48 17.65 -11.25
C GLU A 362 -3.40 18.00 -9.76
N ASN A 363 -4.48 18.49 -9.17
CA ASN A 363 -4.62 18.78 -7.74
C ASN A 363 -5.27 17.63 -6.96
N CYS A 364 -5.45 16.48 -7.59
CA CYS A 364 -6.17 15.32 -7.06
C CYS A 364 -7.65 15.61 -6.74
N MET A 365 -8.27 16.67 -7.26
CA MET A 365 -9.70 16.88 -7.17
C MET A 365 -10.42 15.97 -8.18
N THR A 366 -11.49 15.32 -7.74
CA THR A 366 -12.32 14.48 -8.59
C THR A 366 -13.22 15.34 -9.49
N THR A 367 -14.09 14.71 -10.27
CA THR A 367 -15.11 15.41 -11.06
C THR A 367 -16.25 16.00 -10.23
N VAL A 368 -16.20 15.87 -8.91
CA VAL A 368 -17.13 16.47 -7.94
C VAL A 368 -16.35 17.48 -7.11
N GLU A 369 -16.81 18.73 -7.12
CA GLU A 369 -16.17 19.83 -6.40
C GLU A 369 -16.05 19.54 -4.89
N GLY A 370 -14.87 19.82 -4.31
CA GLY A 370 -14.57 19.57 -2.90
C GLY A 370 -14.33 18.12 -2.54
N VAL A 371 -14.37 17.20 -3.53
CA VAL A 371 -14.06 15.79 -3.35
C VAL A 371 -12.71 15.48 -4.00
N PHE A 372 -11.74 15.04 -3.21
CA PHE A 372 -10.38 14.69 -3.62
C PHE A 372 -10.13 13.20 -3.51
N ALA A 373 -9.23 12.66 -4.29
CA ALA A 373 -8.87 11.24 -4.19
C ALA A 373 -7.38 11.02 -4.48
N ALA A 374 -6.78 10.05 -3.78
CA ALA A 374 -5.40 9.63 -4.02
C ALA A 374 -5.15 8.18 -3.58
N GLY A 375 -3.98 7.66 -3.95
CA GLY A 375 -3.57 6.28 -3.70
C GLY A 375 -4.19 5.31 -4.69
N ASP A 376 -4.31 4.05 -4.30
CA ASP A 376 -4.68 2.98 -5.22
C ASP A 376 -6.07 3.15 -5.87
N VAL A 377 -6.97 3.89 -5.26
CA VAL A 377 -8.29 4.20 -5.85
C VAL A 377 -8.17 5.04 -7.13
N VAL A 378 -7.04 5.74 -7.32
CA VAL A 378 -6.68 6.56 -8.49
C VAL A 378 -5.61 5.88 -9.33
N LEU A 379 -4.53 5.39 -8.72
CA LEU A 379 -3.35 4.86 -9.41
C LEU A 379 -3.48 3.38 -9.82
N GLY A 380 -4.46 2.65 -9.24
CA GLY A 380 -4.43 1.19 -9.22
C GLY A 380 -3.46 0.67 -8.17
N SER A 381 -3.29 -0.65 -8.08
CA SER A 381 -2.37 -1.26 -7.10
C SER A 381 -0.94 -0.77 -7.28
N LYS A 382 -0.46 0.03 -6.32
CA LYS A 382 0.89 0.60 -6.27
C LYS A 382 1.50 0.37 -4.88
N THR A 383 2.62 1.02 -4.60
CA THR A 383 3.31 0.90 -3.31
C THR A 383 2.73 1.87 -2.27
N VAL A 384 3.03 1.60 -0.99
CA VAL A 384 2.66 2.49 0.12
C VAL A 384 3.22 3.89 -0.09
N VAL A 385 4.47 4.00 -0.51
CA VAL A 385 5.13 5.30 -0.71
C VAL A 385 4.57 6.08 -1.90
N ASP A 386 4.07 5.40 -2.95
CA ASP A 386 3.35 6.07 -4.05
C ASP A 386 2.03 6.66 -3.56
N ALA A 387 1.30 5.92 -2.71
CA ALA A 387 0.07 6.42 -2.10
C ALA A 387 0.33 7.65 -1.21
N VAL A 388 1.42 7.65 -0.43
CA VAL A 388 1.86 8.82 0.35
C VAL A 388 2.21 10.00 -0.57
N GLY A 389 2.97 9.75 -1.64
CA GLY A 389 3.37 10.79 -2.60
C GLY A 389 2.17 11.50 -3.23
N GLN A 390 1.20 10.72 -3.71
CA GLN A 390 -0.02 11.29 -4.29
C GLN A 390 -0.91 11.96 -3.23
N ALA A 391 -0.98 11.43 -2.00
CA ALA A 391 -1.70 12.04 -0.90
C ALA A 391 -1.15 13.43 -0.54
N LYS A 392 0.16 13.66 -0.66
CA LYS A 392 0.75 14.99 -0.47
C LYS A 392 0.24 15.99 -1.49
N ILE A 393 0.11 15.60 -2.76
CA ILE A 393 -0.47 16.44 -3.81
C ILE A 393 -1.94 16.76 -3.49
N ALA A 394 -2.70 15.74 -3.07
CA ALA A 394 -4.09 15.93 -2.66
C ALA A 394 -4.22 16.91 -1.48
N VAL A 395 -3.34 16.85 -0.48
CA VAL A 395 -3.31 17.81 0.63
C VAL A 395 -3.11 19.24 0.13
N GLU A 396 -2.15 19.47 -0.77
CA GLU A 396 -1.91 20.80 -1.35
C GLU A 396 -3.13 21.31 -2.14
N GLY A 397 -3.80 20.43 -2.88
CA GLY A 397 -5.06 20.72 -3.58
C GLY A 397 -6.19 21.09 -2.61
N MET A 398 -6.35 20.28 -1.55
CA MET A 398 -7.37 20.53 -0.52
C MET A 398 -7.15 21.85 0.22
N LEU A 399 -5.89 22.18 0.55
CA LEU A 399 -5.54 23.43 1.23
C LEU A 399 -5.92 24.65 0.38
N ARG A 400 -5.52 24.65 -0.90
CA ARG A 400 -5.89 25.73 -1.85
C ARG A 400 -7.40 25.87 -1.98
N TYR A 401 -8.13 24.77 -2.16
CA TYR A 401 -9.59 24.78 -2.27
C TYR A 401 -10.27 25.36 -1.03
N LEU A 402 -9.80 24.97 0.17
CA LEU A 402 -10.39 25.44 1.42
C LEU A 402 -10.07 26.91 1.69
N GLU A 403 -8.90 27.39 1.32
CA GLU A 403 -8.52 28.82 1.40
C GLU A 403 -9.37 29.67 0.46
N ASP A 404 -9.62 29.21 -0.78
CA ASP A 404 -10.51 29.88 -1.74
C ASP A 404 -11.94 29.95 -1.24
N LEU A 405 -12.43 28.89 -0.56
CA LEU A 405 -13.77 28.90 0.05
C LEU A 405 -13.90 29.89 1.22
N GLU A 406 -12.83 30.08 1.98
CA GLU A 406 -12.80 31.07 3.07
C GLU A 406 -12.77 32.50 2.50
N ALA A 407 -11.98 32.75 1.46
CA ALA A 407 -11.90 34.06 0.81
C ALA A 407 -13.24 34.51 0.25
N LYS A 408 -13.98 33.62 -0.44
CA LYS A 408 -15.31 33.88 -1.01
C LYS A 408 -16.42 34.16 0.02
N LYS A 409 -16.19 33.86 1.31
CA LYS A 409 -17.15 34.18 2.37
C LYS A 409 -16.97 35.59 2.97
N ILE A 410 -15.82 36.20 2.72
CA ILE A 410 -15.44 37.50 3.25
C ILE A 410 -15.82 38.62 2.25
N GLU A 411 -15.98 38.23 0.99
CA GLU A 411 -16.59 39.09 -0.06
C GLU A 411 -18.12 39.02 0.02
#